data_d22668f66dc7662809341ee05878e29b
#
_entry.id   d22668f66dc7662809341ee05878e29b
#
_cell.length_a   1.000
_cell.length_b   1.000
_cell.length_c   1.000
_cell.angle_alpha   90.00
_cell.angle_beta   90.00
_cell.angle_gamma   90.00
#
_symmetry.space_group_name_H-M   'P 1'
#
loop_
_entity.id
_entity.type
_entity.pdbx_description
1 polymer ?
#
loop_
_entity_poly.entity_id
_entity_poly.type
_entity_poly.pdbx_seq_one_letter_code
_entity_poly.pdbx_strand_id
1 'polypeptide(L)'
;MNTNVATYTNWRDYYELTKPRVVMLIVFTAIVGMFVSVPGWPGAIPLLFGTLGIGLAASSAAVFNHVLDARIDIQMMRTRGRPLPQGKLTEKAALSFASVLCVISMIILWFVVNPLTAVLTFFSLIGYAVVYTAWLKRATPQNIVIGGAAGAAPPILGWTAVTNEIHSGALLLFLIVFVWTPPHFWALAIARKEEYAKVDIPMLPVTHGEAYTRLNILLYTILLALVTLMPYLIGMSGLIYLLAAIVLDIVFLYYAIRMYRVPTDEELPMETFKFSISYLGFLFAAILVDHYLLIRVSL
;
A
#
# COMPACT_ATOMS: atom_id res chain seq x y z
N MET A 1 -41.98 8.19 14.25
CA MET A 1 -41.28 9.48 14.48
C MET A 1 -40.01 9.47 13.67
N ASN A 2 -40.02 10.08 12.46
CA ASN A 2 -38.83 10.27 11.63
C ASN A 2 -38.07 11.48 12.17
N THR A 3 -37.09 11.25 13.04
CA THR A 3 -36.12 12.28 13.36
C THR A 3 -35.11 12.32 12.21
N ASN A 4 -35.40 13.15 11.19
CA ASN A 4 -34.39 13.64 10.27
C ASN A 4 -33.38 14.46 11.07
N VAL A 5 -32.43 13.79 11.69
CA VAL A 5 -31.19 14.45 12.12
C VAL A 5 -30.46 14.79 10.85
N ALA A 6 -30.56 16.05 10.43
CA ALA A 6 -29.74 16.59 9.36
C ALA A 6 -28.27 16.49 9.83
N THR A 7 -27.61 15.40 9.46
CA THR A 7 -26.17 15.23 9.69
C THR A 7 -25.47 16.25 8.80
N TYR A 8 -24.97 17.32 9.42
CA TYR A 8 -24.16 18.32 8.72
C TYR A 8 -22.93 17.60 8.15
N THR A 9 -22.93 17.45 6.84
CA THR A 9 -21.79 16.88 6.10
C THR A 9 -20.58 17.80 6.29
N ASN A 10 -19.53 17.29 6.91
CA ASN A 10 -18.31 18.06 7.15
C ASN A 10 -17.23 17.65 6.11
N TRP A 11 -16.43 18.62 5.64
CA TRP A 11 -15.28 18.34 4.77
C TRP A 11 -14.33 17.30 5.37
N ARG A 12 -14.24 17.21 6.70
CA ARG A 12 -13.43 16.20 7.41
C ARG A 12 -13.89 14.77 7.13
N ASP A 13 -15.17 14.54 6.92
CA ASP A 13 -15.73 13.22 6.59
C ASP A 13 -15.25 12.77 5.21
N TYR A 14 -15.19 13.67 4.23
CA TYR A 14 -14.59 13.40 2.91
C TYR A 14 -13.09 13.14 2.99
N TYR A 15 -12.37 13.94 3.78
CA TYR A 15 -10.94 13.74 4.00
C TYR A 15 -10.65 12.38 4.65
N GLU A 16 -11.45 11.95 5.62
CA GLU A 16 -11.31 10.62 6.25
C GLU A 16 -11.48 9.49 5.25
N LEU A 17 -12.41 9.60 4.29
CA LEU A 17 -12.62 8.60 3.24
C LEU A 17 -11.38 8.40 2.36
N THR A 18 -10.55 9.42 2.18
CA THR A 18 -9.32 9.31 1.37
C THR A 18 -8.22 8.48 2.03
N LYS A 19 -8.36 8.06 3.30
CA LYS A 19 -7.35 7.32 4.08
C LYS A 19 -5.97 8.00 4.06
N PRO A 20 -5.84 9.25 4.50
CA PRO A 20 -4.64 10.08 4.28
C PRO A 20 -3.34 9.42 4.75
N ARG A 21 -3.36 8.68 5.85
CA ARG A 21 -2.16 7.97 6.36
C ARG A 21 -1.67 6.88 5.42
N VAL A 22 -2.59 6.17 4.76
CA VAL A 22 -2.25 5.13 3.77
C VAL A 22 -1.77 5.78 2.49
N VAL A 23 -2.50 6.79 2.00
CA VAL A 23 -2.14 7.55 0.79
C VAL A 23 -0.78 8.23 0.94
N MET A 24 -0.43 8.72 2.13
CA MET A 24 0.88 9.31 2.38
C MET A 24 2.04 8.32 2.14
N LEU A 25 1.92 7.06 2.57
CA LEU A 25 2.94 6.03 2.30
C LEU A 25 2.99 5.68 0.80
N ILE A 26 1.84 5.56 0.15
CA ILE A 26 1.72 5.34 -1.30
C ILE A 26 2.44 6.45 -2.07
N VAL A 27 2.12 7.70 -1.76
CA VAL A 27 2.73 8.89 -2.38
C VAL A 27 4.23 8.94 -2.10
N PHE A 28 4.66 8.64 -0.87
CA PHE A 28 6.07 8.59 -0.52
C PHE A 28 6.85 7.58 -1.37
N THR A 29 6.35 6.37 -1.55
CA THR A 29 7.01 5.37 -2.40
C THR A 29 7.03 5.76 -3.87
N ALA A 30 5.99 6.45 -4.37
CA ALA A 30 5.98 7.01 -5.72
C ALA A 30 7.02 8.13 -5.87
N ILE A 31 7.13 9.05 -4.90
CA ILE A 31 8.15 10.11 -4.89
C ILE A 31 9.57 9.50 -4.91
N VAL A 32 9.82 8.48 -4.11
CA VAL A 32 11.12 7.77 -4.15
C VAL A 32 11.36 7.19 -5.54
N GLY A 33 10.36 6.57 -6.16
CA GLY A 33 10.44 6.09 -7.54
C GLY A 33 10.80 7.19 -8.55
N MET A 34 10.24 8.41 -8.39
CA MET A 34 10.59 9.57 -9.21
C MET A 34 12.06 9.96 -9.06
N PHE A 35 12.54 10.06 -7.83
CA PHE A 35 13.90 10.49 -7.57
C PHE A 35 14.95 9.49 -8.03
N VAL A 36 14.75 8.21 -7.80
CA VAL A 36 15.74 7.18 -8.16
C VAL A 36 15.70 6.79 -9.64
N SER A 37 14.73 7.32 -10.40
CA SER A 37 14.62 7.06 -11.83
C SER A 37 15.66 7.78 -12.69
N VAL A 38 16.28 8.84 -12.17
CA VAL A 38 17.28 9.67 -12.85
C VAL A 38 18.42 10.03 -11.91
N PRO A 39 19.66 10.25 -12.40
CA PRO A 39 20.80 10.54 -11.54
C PRO A 39 20.75 11.88 -10.81
N GLY A 40 19.83 12.76 -11.17
CA GLY A 40 19.74 14.12 -10.64
C GLY A 40 18.32 14.50 -10.23
N TRP A 41 17.94 15.74 -10.52
CA TRP A 41 16.62 16.26 -10.21
C TRP A 41 15.56 15.73 -11.20
N PRO A 42 14.47 15.13 -10.74
CA PRO A 42 13.45 14.52 -11.62
C PRO A 42 12.60 15.53 -12.39
N GLY A 43 12.79 16.83 -12.16
CA GLY A 43 11.99 17.90 -12.74
C GLY A 43 10.78 18.28 -11.88
N ALA A 44 10.42 19.56 -11.91
CA ALA A 44 9.32 20.09 -11.09
C ALA A 44 7.95 19.57 -11.54
N ILE A 45 7.74 19.42 -12.84
CA ILE A 45 6.45 18.98 -13.40
C ILE A 45 6.09 17.54 -12.95
N PRO A 46 6.93 16.50 -13.20
CA PRO A 46 6.62 15.17 -12.72
C PRO A 46 6.53 15.11 -11.19
N LEU A 47 7.39 15.83 -10.47
CA LEU A 47 7.38 15.80 -9.01
C LEU A 47 6.10 16.39 -8.43
N LEU A 48 5.63 17.54 -8.90
CA LEU A 48 4.41 18.19 -8.39
C LEU A 48 3.15 17.51 -8.93
N PHE A 49 3.03 17.44 -10.24
CA PHE A 49 1.79 16.96 -10.88
C PHE A 49 1.68 15.44 -10.90
N GLY A 50 2.80 14.70 -11.00
CA GLY A 50 2.83 13.25 -10.84
C GLY A 50 2.44 12.86 -9.42
N THR A 51 3.02 13.51 -8.41
CA THR A 51 2.66 13.28 -6.99
C THR A 51 1.19 13.60 -6.73
N LEU A 52 0.69 14.74 -7.23
CA LEU A 52 -0.70 15.14 -7.08
C LEU A 52 -1.64 14.14 -7.77
N GLY A 53 -1.35 13.81 -9.03
CA GLY A 53 -2.19 12.89 -9.81
C GLY A 53 -2.25 11.49 -9.20
N ILE A 54 -1.10 10.89 -8.85
CA ILE A 54 -1.03 9.58 -8.20
C ILE A 54 -1.74 9.62 -6.82
N GLY A 55 -1.54 10.69 -6.04
CA GLY A 55 -2.19 10.87 -4.75
C GLY A 55 -3.71 10.97 -4.84
N LEU A 56 -4.23 11.71 -5.85
CA LEU A 56 -5.67 11.82 -6.11
C LEU A 56 -6.27 10.48 -6.56
N ALA A 57 -5.58 9.71 -7.41
CA ALA A 57 -6.02 8.38 -7.82
C ALA A 57 -6.06 7.42 -6.62
N ALA A 58 -5.02 7.42 -5.78
CA ALA A 58 -4.99 6.60 -4.56
C ALA A 58 -6.11 6.99 -3.57
N SER A 59 -6.38 8.29 -3.42
CA SER A 59 -7.49 8.82 -2.63
C SER A 59 -8.84 8.37 -3.19
N SER A 60 -9.03 8.48 -4.50
CA SER A 60 -10.23 7.99 -5.20
C SER A 60 -10.44 6.50 -4.94
N ALA A 61 -9.40 5.69 -5.13
CA ALA A 61 -9.45 4.25 -4.89
C ALA A 61 -9.80 3.91 -3.43
N ALA A 62 -9.30 4.69 -2.47
CA ALA A 62 -9.65 4.55 -1.06
C ALA A 62 -11.13 4.85 -0.80
N VAL A 63 -11.70 5.89 -1.43
CA VAL A 63 -13.13 6.22 -1.31
C VAL A 63 -14.00 5.15 -1.95
N PHE A 64 -13.67 4.65 -3.15
CA PHE A 64 -14.37 3.51 -3.76
C PHE A 64 -14.35 2.28 -2.85
N ASN A 65 -13.21 1.97 -2.24
CA ASN A 65 -13.12 0.87 -1.27
C ASN A 65 -14.05 1.08 -0.08
N HIS A 66 -14.20 2.31 0.47
CA HIS A 66 -15.15 2.59 1.54
C HIS A 66 -16.60 2.35 1.12
N VAL A 67 -16.97 2.71 -0.10
CA VAL A 67 -18.35 2.49 -0.60
C VAL A 67 -18.62 1.00 -0.79
N LEU A 68 -17.70 0.27 -1.42
CA LEU A 68 -17.83 -1.18 -1.65
C LEU A 68 -17.86 -2.00 -0.35
N ASP A 69 -17.13 -1.54 0.67
CA ASP A 69 -17.05 -2.20 1.97
C ASP A 69 -18.09 -1.69 2.98
N ALA A 70 -18.92 -0.69 2.66
CA ALA A 70 -19.81 -0.02 3.62
C ALA A 70 -20.67 -0.98 4.46
N ARG A 71 -21.22 -2.03 3.83
CA ARG A 71 -22.05 -3.05 4.51
C ARG A 71 -21.25 -3.91 5.48
N ILE A 72 -20.00 -4.20 5.16
CA ILE A 72 -19.08 -5.00 6.01
C ILE A 72 -18.56 -4.12 7.15
N ASP A 73 -18.23 -2.88 6.85
CA ASP A 73 -17.67 -1.93 7.80
C ASP A 73 -18.56 -1.66 9.00
N ILE A 74 -19.89 -1.76 8.85
CA ILE A 74 -20.85 -1.65 9.96
C ILE A 74 -20.67 -2.76 11.00
N GLN A 75 -20.29 -3.95 10.56
CA GLN A 75 -20.17 -5.15 11.40
C GLN A 75 -18.81 -5.27 12.10
N MET A 76 -17.79 -4.56 11.61
CA MET A 76 -16.44 -4.62 12.14
C MET A 76 -16.18 -3.49 13.15
N MET A 77 -15.72 -3.80 14.35
CA MET A 77 -15.45 -2.81 15.40
C MET A 77 -14.50 -1.69 14.96
N ARG A 78 -13.48 -2.04 14.17
CA ARG A 78 -12.46 -1.11 13.67
C ARG A 78 -13.03 -0.08 12.69
N THR A 79 -14.04 -0.45 11.91
CA THR A 79 -14.51 0.33 10.75
C THR A 79 -15.92 0.89 10.90
N ARG A 80 -16.70 0.45 11.89
CA ARG A 80 -18.06 0.95 12.15
C ARG A 80 -18.13 2.45 12.47
N GLY A 81 -17.02 3.06 12.90
CA GLY A 81 -16.90 4.50 13.17
C GLY A 81 -16.66 5.36 11.94
N ARG A 82 -16.46 4.76 10.76
CA ARG A 82 -16.21 5.47 9.50
C ARG A 82 -17.42 6.31 9.05
N PRO A 83 -17.21 7.37 8.25
CA PRO A 83 -18.29 8.27 7.84
C PRO A 83 -19.49 7.60 7.17
N LEU A 84 -19.28 6.61 6.27
CA LEU A 84 -20.37 5.90 5.60
C LEU A 84 -21.18 5.00 6.55
N PRO A 85 -20.57 4.09 7.36
CA PRO A 85 -21.27 3.33 8.38
C PRO A 85 -22.05 4.18 9.39
N GLN A 86 -21.53 5.38 9.71
CA GLN A 86 -22.18 6.33 10.63
C GLN A 86 -23.30 7.16 9.97
N GLY A 87 -23.54 7.00 8.68
CA GLY A 87 -24.55 7.79 7.95
C GLY A 87 -24.22 9.28 7.80
N LYS A 88 -22.97 9.69 8.06
CA LYS A 88 -22.51 11.09 7.90
C LYS A 88 -22.45 11.50 6.43
N LEU A 89 -22.22 10.54 5.54
CA LEU A 89 -22.17 10.70 4.10
C LEU A 89 -23.06 9.66 3.42
N THR A 90 -23.71 10.04 2.34
CA THR A 90 -24.43 9.09 1.49
C THR A 90 -23.46 8.38 0.54
N GLU A 91 -23.78 7.14 0.14
CA GLU A 91 -22.99 6.40 -0.86
C GLU A 91 -22.88 7.20 -2.18
N LYS A 92 -23.96 7.87 -2.60
CA LYS A 92 -23.97 8.72 -3.82
C LYS A 92 -22.96 9.88 -3.70
N ALA A 93 -22.93 10.57 -2.57
CA ALA A 93 -21.99 11.67 -2.35
C ALA A 93 -20.52 11.17 -2.35
N ALA A 94 -20.27 10.02 -1.71
CA ALA A 94 -18.95 9.40 -1.71
C ALA A 94 -18.51 8.95 -3.12
N LEU A 95 -19.42 8.31 -3.89
CA LEU A 95 -19.16 7.91 -5.28
C LEU A 95 -18.89 9.12 -6.18
N SER A 96 -19.68 10.18 -6.06
CA SER A 96 -19.44 11.42 -6.82
C SER A 96 -18.08 12.01 -6.48
N PHE A 97 -17.71 12.06 -5.21
CA PHE A 97 -16.42 12.55 -4.76
C PHE A 97 -15.25 11.70 -5.30
N ALA A 98 -15.37 10.37 -5.21
CA ALA A 98 -14.38 9.45 -5.77
C ALA A 98 -14.19 9.66 -7.28
N SER A 99 -15.31 9.79 -8.02
CA SER A 99 -15.30 10.01 -9.47
C SER A 99 -14.63 11.33 -9.84
N VAL A 100 -14.91 12.41 -9.11
CA VAL A 100 -14.27 13.73 -9.33
C VAL A 100 -12.77 13.63 -9.09
N LEU A 101 -12.32 12.99 -8.00
CA LEU A 101 -10.89 12.78 -7.74
C LEU A 101 -10.23 11.96 -8.86
N CYS A 102 -10.89 10.90 -9.34
CA CYS A 102 -10.40 10.08 -10.45
C CYS A 102 -10.24 10.90 -11.72
N VAL A 103 -11.28 11.64 -12.13
CA VAL A 103 -11.26 12.45 -13.35
C VAL A 103 -10.17 13.52 -13.29
N ILE A 104 -10.07 14.25 -12.19
CA ILE A 104 -9.01 15.26 -12.01
C ILE A 104 -7.63 14.61 -12.08
N SER A 105 -7.43 13.48 -11.41
CA SER A 105 -6.19 12.70 -11.47
C SER A 105 -5.82 12.34 -12.91
N MET A 106 -6.76 11.76 -13.67
CA MET A 106 -6.53 11.34 -15.06
C MET A 106 -6.22 12.52 -15.97
N ILE A 107 -6.90 13.66 -15.80
CA ILE A 107 -6.61 14.88 -16.57
C ILE A 107 -5.17 15.35 -16.29
N ILE A 108 -4.79 15.44 -15.02
CA ILE A 108 -3.43 15.87 -14.64
C ILE A 108 -2.39 14.90 -15.20
N LEU A 109 -2.56 13.60 -14.99
CA LEU A 109 -1.57 12.62 -15.41
C LEU A 109 -1.47 12.54 -16.92
N TRP A 110 -2.59 12.60 -17.64
CA TRP A 110 -2.59 12.47 -19.10
C TRP A 110 -2.03 13.70 -19.84
N PHE A 111 -2.45 14.89 -19.43
CA PHE A 111 -2.12 16.11 -20.17
C PHE A 111 -0.90 16.87 -19.64
N VAL A 112 -0.56 16.70 -18.34
CA VAL A 112 0.54 17.44 -17.71
C VAL A 112 1.77 16.58 -17.47
N VAL A 113 1.57 15.26 -17.20
CA VAL A 113 2.69 14.33 -16.94
C VAL A 113 2.99 13.52 -18.19
N ASN A 114 2.36 12.40 -18.37
CA ASN A 114 2.43 11.59 -19.61
C ASN A 114 1.32 10.51 -19.64
N PRO A 115 0.91 10.06 -20.85
CA PRO A 115 -0.15 9.06 -21.00
C PRO A 115 0.17 7.70 -20.37
N LEU A 116 1.43 7.25 -20.39
CA LEU A 116 1.81 5.95 -19.81
C LEU A 116 1.49 5.92 -18.31
N THR A 117 1.90 6.95 -17.56
CA THR A 117 1.61 7.05 -16.13
C THR A 117 0.11 7.12 -15.86
N ALA A 118 -0.66 7.86 -16.68
CA ALA A 118 -2.11 7.92 -16.55
C ALA A 118 -2.75 6.53 -16.73
N VAL A 119 -2.37 5.80 -17.78
CA VAL A 119 -2.89 4.45 -18.06
C VAL A 119 -2.54 3.48 -16.93
N LEU A 120 -1.28 3.44 -16.49
CA LEU A 120 -0.85 2.55 -15.41
C LEU A 120 -1.55 2.89 -14.08
N THR A 121 -1.71 4.19 -13.78
CA THR A 121 -2.43 4.64 -12.58
C THR A 121 -3.91 4.25 -12.63
N PHE A 122 -4.56 4.38 -13.80
CA PHE A 122 -5.94 3.96 -13.99
C PHE A 122 -6.10 2.44 -13.78
N PHE A 123 -5.22 1.62 -14.36
CA PHE A 123 -5.26 0.17 -14.14
C PHE A 123 -4.98 -0.21 -12.70
N SER A 124 -4.07 0.47 -12.01
CA SER A 124 -3.84 0.26 -10.57
C SER A 124 -5.08 0.59 -9.74
N LEU A 125 -5.78 1.71 -10.05
CA LEU A 125 -7.04 2.09 -9.39
C LEU A 125 -8.12 1.02 -9.61
N ILE A 126 -8.34 0.58 -10.86
CA ILE A 126 -9.32 -0.48 -11.18
C ILE A 126 -8.92 -1.80 -10.51
N GLY A 127 -7.64 -2.16 -10.57
CA GLY A 127 -7.11 -3.35 -9.90
C GLY A 127 -7.41 -3.36 -8.40
N TYR A 128 -7.25 -2.23 -7.73
CA TYR A 128 -7.55 -2.11 -6.30
C TYR A 128 -9.05 -2.02 -6.00
N ALA A 129 -9.79 -1.12 -6.67
CA ALA A 129 -11.18 -0.87 -6.35
C ALA A 129 -12.09 -2.01 -6.83
N VAL A 130 -11.91 -2.49 -8.05
CA VAL A 130 -12.80 -3.49 -8.65
C VAL A 130 -12.27 -4.90 -8.41
N VAL A 131 -11.05 -5.20 -8.92
CA VAL A 131 -10.53 -6.57 -8.89
C VAL A 131 -10.29 -7.03 -7.45
N TYR A 132 -9.56 -6.25 -6.66
CA TYR A 132 -9.28 -6.64 -5.27
C TYR A 132 -10.52 -6.46 -4.37
N THR A 133 -11.10 -5.25 -4.27
CA THR A 133 -12.11 -4.95 -3.25
C THR A 133 -13.44 -5.60 -3.54
N ALA A 134 -13.95 -5.53 -4.79
CA ALA A 134 -15.26 -6.06 -5.13
C ALA A 134 -15.25 -7.58 -5.31
N TRP A 135 -14.15 -8.16 -5.78
CA TRP A 135 -14.11 -9.57 -6.15
C TRP A 135 -13.14 -10.40 -5.28
N LEU A 136 -11.81 -10.23 -5.40
CA LEU A 136 -10.82 -11.11 -4.77
C LEU A 136 -10.93 -11.19 -3.25
N LYS A 137 -11.21 -10.08 -2.60
CA LYS A 137 -11.33 -9.97 -1.14
C LYS A 137 -12.31 -10.97 -0.54
N ARG A 138 -13.34 -11.33 -1.32
CA ARG A 138 -14.41 -12.27 -0.91
C ARG A 138 -14.28 -13.64 -1.55
N ALA A 139 -13.46 -13.78 -2.59
CA ALA A 139 -13.40 -14.97 -3.41
C ALA A 139 -12.30 -15.96 -2.97
N THR A 140 -11.20 -15.47 -2.38
CA THR A 140 -10.03 -16.32 -2.16
C THR A 140 -9.19 -15.87 -0.95
N PRO A 141 -8.56 -16.82 -0.22
CA PRO A 141 -7.57 -16.52 0.82
C PRO A 141 -6.30 -15.85 0.29
N GLN A 142 -6.03 -15.98 -1.03
CA GLN A 142 -4.90 -15.34 -1.71
C GLN A 142 -5.17 -13.88 -2.08
N ASN A 143 -6.30 -13.33 -1.62
CA ASN A 143 -6.71 -11.96 -1.91
C ASN A 143 -5.62 -10.91 -1.58
N ILE A 144 -4.85 -11.12 -0.51
CA ILE A 144 -3.77 -10.23 -0.09
C ILE A 144 -2.59 -10.32 -1.06
N VAL A 145 -2.21 -11.52 -1.51
CA VAL A 145 -1.10 -11.68 -2.44
C VAL A 145 -1.43 -11.05 -3.79
N ILE A 146 -2.55 -11.45 -4.39
CA ILE A 146 -2.95 -10.99 -5.72
C ILE A 146 -3.29 -9.49 -5.68
N GLY A 147 -4.09 -9.06 -4.69
CA GLY A 147 -4.48 -7.65 -4.51
C GLY A 147 -3.31 -6.73 -4.14
N GLY A 148 -2.24 -7.30 -3.56
CA GLY A 148 -1.01 -6.58 -3.24
C GLY A 148 -0.33 -5.95 -4.44
N ALA A 149 -0.54 -6.49 -5.65
CA ALA A 149 0.02 -5.93 -6.89
C ALA A 149 -0.43 -4.48 -7.14
N ALA A 150 -1.71 -4.17 -6.90
CA ALA A 150 -2.20 -2.80 -7.06
C ALA A 150 -1.59 -1.84 -6.02
N GLY A 151 -1.41 -2.30 -4.78
CA GLY A 151 -0.75 -1.53 -3.72
C GLY A 151 0.76 -1.37 -3.92
N ALA A 152 1.38 -2.23 -4.72
CA ALA A 152 2.81 -2.18 -5.03
C ALA A 152 3.15 -1.30 -6.25
N ALA A 153 2.16 -0.85 -7.02
CA ALA A 153 2.36 -0.06 -8.23
C ALA A 153 3.01 1.34 -8.03
N PRO A 154 2.83 2.06 -6.91
CA PRO A 154 3.25 3.45 -6.78
C PRO A 154 4.71 3.75 -7.16
N PRO A 155 5.73 2.96 -6.83
CA PRO A 155 7.09 3.19 -7.29
C PRO A 155 7.23 3.18 -8.83
N ILE A 156 6.51 2.28 -9.53
CA ILE A 156 6.48 2.24 -10.99
C ILE A 156 5.82 3.52 -11.52
N LEU A 157 4.69 3.92 -10.94
CA LEU A 157 3.96 5.12 -11.34
C LEU A 157 4.83 6.38 -11.18
N GLY A 158 5.58 6.46 -10.08
CA GLY A 158 6.55 7.54 -9.87
C GLY A 158 7.67 7.52 -10.91
N TRP A 159 8.24 6.37 -11.17
CA TRP A 159 9.29 6.21 -12.18
C TRP A 159 8.82 6.62 -13.56
N THR A 160 7.68 6.08 -14.01
CA THR A 160 7.12 6.39 -15.34
C THR A 160 6.69 7.85 -15.48
N ALA A 161 6.32 8.52 -14.38
CA ALA A 161 6.00 9.93 -14.40
C ALA A 161 7.18 10.81 -14.81
N VAL A 162 8.42 10.36 -14.56
CA VAL A 162 9.65 11.06 -14.94
C VAL A 162 10.18 10.60 -16.28
N THR A 163 10.25 9.29 -16.49
CA THR A 163 10.97 8.70 -17.64
C THR A 163 10.07 8.36 -18.83
N ASN A 164 8.75 8.26 -18.61
CA ASN A 164 7.79 7.73 -19.58
C ASN A 164 8.12 6.30 -20.07
N GLU A 165 8.83 5.51 -19.24
CA GLU A 165 9.24 4.14 -19.55
C GLU A 165 9.10 3.25 -18.33
N ILE A 166 8.84 1.94 -18.57
CA ILE A 166 8.87 0.92 -17.52
C ILE A 166 10.29 0.33 -17.49
N HIS A 167 11.04 0.63 -16.43
CA HIS A 167 12.41 0.19 -16.26
C HIS A 167 12.53 -0.97 -15.25
N SER A 168 13.56 -1.81 -15.38
CA SER A 168 13.82 -2.92 -14.46
C SER A 168 13.97 -2.48 -12.99
N GLY A 169 14.56 -1.31 -12.74
CA GLY A 169 14.65 -0.72 -11.41
C GLY A 169 13.28 -0.41 -10.79
N ALA A 170 12.35 0.11 -11.60
CA ALA A 170 10.97 0.35 -11.15
C ALA A 170 10.25 -0.96 -10.81
N LEU A 171 10.46 -2.01 -11.62
CA LEU A 171 9.90 -3.35 -11.35
C LEU A 171 10.50 -3.98 -10.10
N LEU A 172 11.77 -3.71 -9.78
CA LEU A 172 12.38 -4.18 -8.55
C LEU A 172 11.80 -3.49 -7.31
N LEU A 173 11.58 -2.17 -7.37
CA LEU A 173 10.89 -1.45 -6.28
C LEU A 173 9.45 -1.94 -6.09
N PHE A 174 8.74 -2.21 -7.19
CA PHE A 174 7.44 -2.87 -7.15
C PHE A 174 7.54 -4.24 -6.47
N LEU A 175 8.51 -5.08 -6.84
CA LEU A 175 8.68 -6.41 -6.28
C LEU A 175 8.92 -6.37 -4.76
N ILE A 176 9.71 -5.40 -4.27
CA ILE A 176 9.92 -5.20 -2.84
C ILE A 176 8.59 -4.94 -2.12
N VAL A 177 7.77 -4.00 -2.61
CA VAL A 177 6.47 -3.69 -1.99
C VAL A 177 5.50 -4.85 -2.13
N PHE A 178 5.52 -5.54 -3.26
CA PHE A 178 4.66 -6.70 -3.53
C PHE A 178 4.95 -7.85 -2.55
N VAL A 179 6.22 -8.20 -2.35
CA VAL A 179 6.62 -9.27 -1.42
C VAL A 179 6.46 -8.83 0.05
N TRP A 180 6.58 -7.53 0.36
CA TRP A 180 6.31 -6.97 1.68
C TRP A 180 4.83 -7.04 2.06
N THR A 181 3.91 -6.97 1.11
CA THR A 181 2.46 -6.90 1.36
C THR A 181 1.91 -8.10 2.14
N PRO A 182 2.23 -9.38 1.82
CA PRO A 182 1.71 -10.52 2.55
C PRO A 182 2.11 -10.55 4.03
N PRO A 183 3.38 -10.47 4.44
CA PRO A 183 3.74 -10.50 5.85
C PRO A 183 3.14 -9.32 6.63
N HIS A 184 3.01 -8.14 6.01
CA HIS A 184 2.36 -6.98 6.59
C HIS A 184 0.88 -7.24 6.87
N PHE A 185 0.10 -7.59 5.86
CA PHE A 185 -1.35 -7.78 6.00
C PHE A 185 -1.75 -9.03 6.75
N TRP A 186 -1.00 -10.13 6.64
CA TRP A 186 -1.32 -11.34 7.38
C TRP A 186 -1.06 -11.20 8.87
N ALA A 187 -0.08 -10.40 9.28
CA ALA A 187 0.11 -10.04 10.68
C ALA A 187 -1.14 -9.32 11.24
N LEU A 188 -1.66 -8.33 10.49
CA LEU A 188 -2.94 -7.69 10.84
C LEU A 188 -4.11 -8.68 10.82
N ALA A 189 -4.15 -9.59 9.86
CA ALA A 189 -5.22 -10.57 9.72
C ALA A 189 -5.26 -11.57 10.90
N ILE A 190 -4.10 -11.96 11.46
CA ILE A 190 -4.04 -12.75 12.70
C ILE A 190 -4.59 -11.93 13.86
N ALA A 191 -4.10 -10.69 14.06
CA ALA A 191 -4.54 -9.82 15.14
C ALA A 191 -6.03 -9.46 15.09
N ARG A 192 -6.69 -9.64 13.93
CA ARG A 192 -8.11 -9.30 13.71
C ARG A 192 -8.92 -10.49 13.18
N LYS A 193 -8.45 -11.71 13.41
CA LYS A 193 -9.04 -12.94 12.89
C LYS A 193 -10.53 -13.05 13.17
N GLU A 194 -10.94 -12.79 14.40
CA GLU A 194 -12.34 -12.88 14.80
C GLU A 194 -13.24 -11.86 14.09
N GLU A 195 -12.72 -10.65 13.84
CA GLU A 195 -13.48 -9.62 13.12
C GLU A 195 -13.70 -10.04 11.66
N TYR A 196 -12.69 -10.63 11.00
CA TYR A 196 -12.81 -11.14 9.64
C TYR A 196 -13.72 -12.37 9.53
N ALA A 197 -13.66 -13.27 10.52
CA ALA A 197 -14.54 -14.44 10.58
C ALA A 197 -16.02 -14.05 10.72
N LYS A 198 -16.35 -13.00 11.50
CA LYS A 198 -17.74 -12.51 11.68
C LYS A 198 -18.39 -11.99 10.41
N VAL A 199 -17.60 -11.60 9.41
CA VAL A 199 -18.08 -11.01 8.14
C VAL A 199 -17.78 -11.89 6.93
N ASP A 200 -17.46 -13.16 7.17
CA ASP A 200 -17.19 -14.18 6.14
C ASP A 200 -16.12 -13.76 5.10
N ILE A 201 -15.14 -12.96 5.52
CA ILE A 201 -14.00 -12.64 4.65
C ILE A 201 -12.95 -13.75 4.78
N PRO A 202 -12.62 -14.46 3.69
CA PRO A 202 -11.75 -15.62 3.71
C PRO A 202 -10.27 -15.24 3.84
N MET A 203 -9.90 -14.53 4.92
CA MET A 203 -8.50 -14.25 5.22
C MET A 203 -7.75 -15.54 5.56
N LEU A 204 -6.44 -15.60 5.24
CA LEU A 204 -5.64 -16.80 5.40
C LEU A 204 -5.73 -17.41 6.82
N PRO A 205 -5.68 -16.63 7.95
CA PRO A 205 -5.82 -17.21 9.28
C PRO A 205 -7.24 -17.72 9.60
N VAL A 206 -8.27 -17.24 8.87
CA VAL A 206 -9.65 -17.71 9.02
C VAL A 206 -9.84 -19.05 8.32
N THR A 207 -9.30 -19.20 7.11
CA THR A 207 -9.52 -20.37 6.25
C THR A 207 -8.52 -21.51 6.51
N HIS A 208 -7.25 -21.21 6.74
CA HIS A 208 -6.16 -22.18 6.88
C HIS A 208 -5.55 -22.19 8.30
N GLY A 209 -6.07 -21.36 9.21
CA GLY A 209 -5.59 -21.27 10.58
C GLY A 209 -4.33 -20.41 10.75
N GLU A 210 -4.04 -20.08 12.01
CA GLU A 210 -2.94 -19.19 12.35
C GLU A 210 -1.56 -19.81 12.14
N ALA A 211 -1.39 -21.09 12.45
CA ALA A 211 -0.10 -21.78 12.30
C ALA A 211 0.40 -21.73 10.87
N TYR A 212 -0.49 -22.02 9.90
CA TYR A 212 -0.17 -21.91 8.49
C TYR A 212 0.13 -20.46 8.07
N THR A 213 -0.63 -19.49 8.59
CA THR A 213 -0.42 -18.08 8.30
C THR A 213 0.92 -17.59 8.85
N ARG A 214 1.29 -17.98 10.08
CA ARG A 214 2.58 -17.63 10.71
C ARG A 214 3.77 -18.19 9.91
N LEU A 215 3.65 -19.43 9.41
CA LEU A 215 4.65 -20.01 8.51
C LEU A 215 4.79 -19.19 7.22
N ASN A 216 3.68 -18.82 6.59
CA ASN A 216 3.72 -18.02 5.36
C ASN A 216 4.30 -16.62 5.61
N ILE A 217 3.99 -15.97 6.74
CA ILE A 217 4.64 -14.71 7.15
C ILE A 217 6.15 -14.88 7.20
N LEU A 218 6.65 -15.94 7.84
CA LEU A 218 8.08 -16.21 7.93
C LEU A 218 8.70 -16.43 6.54
N LEU A 219 8.08 -17.26 5.69
CA LEU A 219 8.59 -17.55 4.33
C LEU A 219 8.63 -16.29 3.45
N TYR A 220 7.58 -15.46 3.49
CA TYR A 220 7.57 -14.20 2.74
C TYR A 220 8.51 -13.15 3.32
N THR A 221 8.78 -13.17 4.62
CA THR A 221 9.80 -12.27 5.22
C THR A 221 11.21 -12.70 4.81
N ILE A 222 11.49 -14.00 4.70
CA ILE A 222 12.75 -14.51 4.14
C ILE A 222 12.87 -14.11 2.66
N LEU A 223 11.81 -14.31 1.88
CA LEU A 223 11.80 -13.91 0.47
C LEU A 223 12.01 -12.38 0.33
N LEU A 224 11.38 -11.59 1.20
CA LEU A 224 11.57 -10.14 1.23
C LEU A 224 13.03 -9.77 1.46
N ALA A 225 13.68 -10.38 2.45
CA ALA A 225 15.10 -10.14 2.73
C ALA A 225 15.99 -10.47 1.52
N LEU A 226 15.68 -11.52 0.75
CA LEU A 226 16.41 -11.83 -0.48
C LEU A 226 16.16 -10.77 -1.58
N VAL A 227 14.93 -10.31 -1.73
CA VAL A 227 14.56 -9.31 -2.75
C VAL A 227 15.15 -7.95 -2.43
N THR A 228 15.22 -7.56 -1.16
CA THR A 228 15.81 -6.27 -0.73
C THR A 228 17.32 -6.18 -0.90
N LEU A 229 18.03 -7.31 -1.08
CA LEU A 229 19.44 -7.29 -1.46
C LEU A 229 19.65 -6.96 -2.94
N MET A 230 18.65 -7.18 -3.80
CA MET A 230 18.78 -7.03 -5.25
C MET A 230 19.19 -5.63 -5.72
N PRO A 231 18.67 -4.50 -5.14
CA PRO A 231 19.09 -3.16 -5.55
C PRO A 231 20.62 -2.96 -5.44
N TYR A 232 21.23 -3.51 -4.40
CA TYR A 232 22.68 -3.48 -4.26
C TYR A 232 23.37 -4.38 -5.27
N LEU A 233 22.91 -5.61 -5.43
CA LEU A 233 23.54 -6.62 -6.31
C LEU A 233 23.52 -6.21 -7.78
N ILE A 234 22.49 -5.47 -8.23
CA ILE A 234 22.41 -4.97 -9.62
C ILE A 234 23.03 -3.58 -9.79
N GLY A 235 23.67 -3.02 -8.76
CA GLY A 235 24.31 -1.70 -8.79
C GLY A 235 23.34 -0.51 -8.83
N MET A 236 22.06 -0.72 -8.51
CA MET A 236 21.06 0.34 -8.39
C MET A 236 21.27 1.19 -7.13
N SER A 237 21.74 0.58 -6.04
CA SER A 237 22.00 1.21 -4.74
C SER A 237 23.37 0.83 -4.22
N GLY A 238 23.91 1.62 -3.28
CA GLY A 238 25.22 1.42 -2.66
C GLY A 238 25.14 0.86 -1.24
N LEU A 239 26.23 1.11 -0.46
CA LEU A 239 26.40 0.54 0.88
C LEU A 239 25.44 1.08 1.93
N ILE A 240 25.03 2.35 1.84
CA ILE A 240 24.12 2.95 2.82
C ILE A 240 22.79 2.19 2.80
N TYR A 241 22.28 1.96 1.59
CA TYR A 241 21.07 1.15 1.39
C TYR A 241 21.26 -0.28 1.89
N LEU A 242 22.37 -0.95 1.50
CA LEU A 242 22.63 -2.33 1.88
C LEU A 242 22.65 -2.52 3.41
N LEU A 243 23.35 -1.64 4.13
CA LEU A 243 23.42 -1.71 5.59
C LEU A 243 22.05 -1.47 6.23
N ALA A 244 21.30 -0.49 5.73
CA ALA A 244 19.93 -0.24 6.20
C ALA A 244 19.01 -1.43 5.93
N ALA A 245 19.07 -2.03 4.74
CA ALA A 245 18.28 -3.20 4.38
C ALA A 245 18.61 -4.38 5.30
N ILE A 246 19.87 -4.71 5.51
CA ILE A 246 20.31 -5.82 6.39
C ILE A 246 19.78 -5.62 7.82
N VAL A 247 19.90 -4.40 8.38
CA VAL A 247 19.41 -4.12 9.74
C VAL A 247 17.90 -4.27 9.82
N LEU A 248 17.18 -3.71 8.87
CA LEU A 248 15.71 -3.77 8.81
C LEU A 248 15.22 -5.21 8.62
N ASP A 249 15.89 -5.99 7.75
CA ASP A 249 15.55 -7.38 7.48
C ASP A 249 15.78 -8.27 8.71
N ILE A 250 16.90 -8.07 9.42
CA ILE A 250 17.19 -8.81 10.68
C ILE A 250 16.08 -8.56 11.71
N VAL A 251 15.66 -7.31 11.86
CA VAL A 251 14.58 -6.98 12.81
C VAL A 251 13.24 -7.58 12.34
N PHE A 252 12.91 -7.53 11.06
CA PHE A 252 11.67 -8.10 10.55
C PHE A 252 11.68 -9.63 10.68
N LEU A 253 12.78 -10.28 10.34
CA LEU A 253 12.98 -11.72 10.55
C LEU A 253 12.86 -12.10 12.03
N TYR A 254 13.41 -11.31 12.95
CA TYR A 254 13.24 -11.52 14.38
C TYR A 254 11.76 -11.55 14.78
N TYR A 255 10.95 -10.57 14.32
CA TYR A 255 9.51 -10.56 14.57
C TYR A 255 8.81 -11.79 13.94
N ALA A 256 9.14 -12.14 12.71
CA ALA A 256 8.54 -13.27 12.01
C ALA A 256 8.89 -14.61 12.67
N ILE A 257 10.15 -14.82 13.07
CA ILE A 257 10.61 -16.03 13.78
C ILE A 257 9.95 -16.12 15.16
N ARG A 258 9.91 -15.02 15.90
CA ARG A 258 9.26 -14.98 17.22
C ARG A 258 7.78 -15.30 17.10
N MET A 259 7.08 -14.72 16.11
CA MET A 259 5.67 -15.00 15.83
C MET A 259 5.42 -16.49 15.48
N TYR A 260 6.36 -17.11 14.75
CA TYR A 260 6.28 -18.55 14.43
C TYR A 260 6.54 -19.44 15.64
N ARG A 261 7.49 -19.09 16.52
CA ARG A 261 7.92 -19.90 17.67
C ARG A 261 7.05 -19.72 18.92
N VAL A 262 6.45 -18.55 19.11
CA VAL A 262 5.67 -18.20 20.30
C VAL A 262 4.23 -17.85 19.90
N PRO A 263 3.41 -18.86 19.53
CA PRO A 263 2.05 -18.63 19.03
C PRO A 263 1.08 -18.08 20.09
N THR A 264 1.44 -18.15 21.38
CA THR A 264 0.64 -17.66 22.50
C THR A 264 0.76 -16.16 22.75
N ASP A 265 1.68 -15.48 22.08
CA ASP A 265 1.85 -14.02 22.19
C ASP A 265 0.83 -13.31 21.29
N GLU A 266 -0.25 -12.83 21.90
CA GLU A 266 -1.38 -12.19 21.20
C GLU A 266 -1.07 -10.76 20.72
N GLU A 267 -0.10 -10.07 21.32
CA GLU A 267 0.28 -8.70 20.93
C GLU A 267 1.22 -8.67 19.75
N LEU A 268 2.04 -9.70 19.60
CA LEU A 268 3.10 -9.80 18.59
C LEU A 268 2.64 -9.62 17.14
N PRO A 269 1.48 -10.15 16.69
CA PRO A 269 0.98 -9.89 15.34
C PRO A 269 0.73 -8.40 15.08
N MET A 270 0.20 -7.66 16.05
CA MET A 270 -0.03 -6.23 15.91
C MET A 270 1.27 -5.41 15.98
N GLU A 271 2.24 -5.82 16.79
CA GLU A 271 3.57 -5.22 16.82
C GLU A 271 4.29 -5.41 15.47
N THR A 272 4.25 -6.63 14.92
CA THR A 272 4.81 -6.96 13.60
C THR A 272 4.18 -6.12 12.51
N PHE A 273 2.85 -5.98 12.53
CA PHE A 273 2.12 -5.11 11.59
C PHE A 273 2.59 -3.66 11.67
N LYS A 274 2.70 -3.09 12.88
CA LYS A 274 3.17 -1.71 13.09
C LYS A 274 4.61 -1.53 12.62
N PHE A 275 5.50 -2.47 13.00
CA PHE A 275 6.90 -2.44 12.58
C PHE A 275 7.03 -2.48 11.06
N SER A 276 6.25 -3.32 10.37
CA SER A 276 6.34 -3.48 8.92
C SER A 276 6.05 -2.17 8.15
N ILE A 277 5.22 -1.27 8.70
CA ILE A 277 4.99 0.07 8.14
C ILE A 277 6.26 0.91 8.23
N SER A 278 6.89 0.94 9.41
CA SER A 278 8.15 1.65 9.63
C SER A 278 9.28 1.07 8.79
N TYR A 279 9.34 -0.26 8.67
CA TYR A 279 10.27 -0.98 7.81
C TYR A 279 10.24 -0.46 6.37
N LEU A 280 9.06 -0.43 5.75
CA LEU A 280 8.93 0.03 4.36
C LEU A 280 9.32 1.50 4.22
N GLY A 281 8.89 2.35 5.17
CA GLY A 281 9.24 3.77 5.19
C GLY A 281 10.75 4.00 5.27
N PHE A 282 11.43 3.34 6.20
CA PHE A 282 12.88 3.47 6.36
C PHE A 282 13.67 2.85 5.20
N LEU A 283 13.21 1.72 4.65
CA LEU A 283 13.86 1.09 3.50
C LEU A 283 13.85 2.01 2.27
N PHE A 284 12.68 2.61 1.97
CA PHE A 284 12.57 3.54 0.85
C PHE A 284 13.29 4.88 1.12
N ALA A 285 13.32 5.36 2.35
CA ALA A 285 14.14 6.50 2.73
C ALA A 285 15.63 6.19 2.54
N ALA A 286 16.09 5.00 2.90
CA ALA A 286 17.46 4.58 2.71
C ALA A 286 17.85 4.51 1.21
N ILE A 287 16.95 4.00 0.34
CA ILE A 287 17.14 4.04 -1.12
C ILE A 287 17.36 5.48 -1.59
N LEU A 288 16.52 6.40 -1.13
CA LEU A 288 16.59 7.81 -1.54
C LEU A 288 17.89 8.48 -1.06
N VAL A 289 18.27 8.27 0.18
CA VAL A 289 19.52 8.82 0.75
C VAL A 289 20.72 8.25 0.03
N ASP A 290 20.76 6.93 -0.17
CA ASP A 290 21.84 6.24 -0.85
C ASP A 290 22.01 6.69 -2.31
N HIS A 291 20.87 6.95 -3.00
CA HIS A 291 20.87 7.42 -4.40
C HIS A 291 21.70 8.70 -4.59
N TYR A 292 21.64 9.63 -3.64
CA TYR A 292 22.38 10.90 -3.72
C TYR A 292 23.76 10.86 -3.09
N LEU A 293 24.00 9.98 -2.12
CA LEU A 293 25.30 9.88 -1.43
C LEU A 293 26.22 8.81 -2.04
N LEU A 294 25.69 7.88 -2.81
CA LEU A 294 26.33 6.77 -3.56
C LEU A 294 27.75 6.43 -3.12
N ILE A 295 27.89 5.75 -1.98
CA ILE A 295 29.16 5.10 -1.61
C ILE A 295 29.20 3.74 -2.32
N ARG A 296 29.87 3.70 -3.48
CA ARG A 296 30.16 2.44 -4.19
C ARG A 296 31.47 1.88 -3.71
N VAL A 297 31.48 0.64 -3.27
CA VAL A 297 32.74 -0.13 -3.16
C VAL A 297 32.99 -0.72 -4.54
N SER A 298 34.13 -0.34 -5.14
CA SER A 298 34.60 -1.02 -6.33
C SER A 298 34.99 -2.44 -5.91
N LEU A 299 34.20 -3.41 -6.31
CA LEU A 299 34.49 -4.83 -6.21
C LEU A 299 35.50 -5.22 -7.33
#